data_81e331c38ad229ad65b7534e47939e39
#
_entry.id   81e331c38ad229ad65b7534e47939e39
#
_cell.length_a   1.000
_cell.length_b   1.000
_cell.length_c   1.000
_cell.angle_alpha   90.00
_cell.angle_beta   90.00
_cell.angle_gamma   90.00
#
_symmetry.space_group_name_H-M   'P 1'
#
loop_
_entity.id
_entity.type
_entity.pdbx_description
1 polymer ?
#
loop_
_entity_poly.entity_id
_entity_poly.type
_entity_poly.pdbx_seq_one_letter_code
_entity_poly.pdbx_strand_id
1 'polypeptide(L)'
;MAASPAIAEDAARSLTLEQLAPLLGDGGRSNLWVNRELTPGLPMFGYTIERDGAPAVLIFVRSAAEKQMTLYYQNLFRILCGLVESALGRAFDYEAVAQDKRCVDGTCVLKQAAFGQELAAAQTLADSKMGSFLLLRVVPGMEPVGELVGAIGSAIRESDAAGLVDGDVLYLLMRQAKTCDLPIIRERLSAKKIAVEPVDGEDIVALLQHISYTGDGEGGAA
;
A
#
# COMPACT_ATOMS: atom_id res chain seq x y z
N MET A 1 4.23 21.24 19.33
CA MET A 1 5.65 21.35 19.71
C MET A 1 6.43 21.40 18.41
N ALA A 2 7.11 22.51 18.11
CA ALA A 2 7.96 22.60 16.93
C ALA A 2 9.23 21.78 17.19
N ALA A 3 9.58 20.89 16.28
CA ALA A 3 10.83 20.15 16.34
C ALA A 3 11.99 21.14 16.27
N SER A 4 13.03 20.95 17.09
CA SER A 4 14.24 21.75 17.02
C SER A 4 14.85 21.62 15.62
N PRO A 5 15.34 22.72 14.99
CA PRO A 5 15.94 22.67 13.65
C PRO A 5 17.09 21.66 13.51
N ALA A 6 17.83 21.40 14.58
CA ALA A 6 18.87 20.37 14.61
C ALA A 6 18.33 18.94 14.44
N ILE A 7 17.08 18.66 14.87
CA ILE A 7 16.43 17.35 14.69
C ILE A 7 15.96 17.18 13.24
N ALA A 8 15.55 18.26 12.59
CA ALA A 8 15.09 18.23 11.19
C ALA A 8 16.26 18.01 10.20
N GLU A 9 17.42 18.61 10.44
CA GLU A 9 18.63 18.40 9.62
C GLU A 9 19.20 16.98 9.75
N ASP A 10 19.13 16.39 10.94
CA ASP A 10 19.61 15.03 11.19
C ASP A 10 18.65 13.96 10.68
N ALA A 11 17.34 14.24 10.62
CA ALA A 11 16.34 13.34 10.02
C ALA A 11 16.52 13.18 8.50
N ALA A 12 17.16 14.15 7.84
CA ALA A 12 17.42 14.10 6.39
C ALA A 12 18.60 13.20 5.98
N ARG A 13 19.40 12.70 6.93
CA ARG A 13 20.49 11.77 6.62
C ARG A 13 19.94 10.35 6.52
N SER A 14 19.84 9.82 5.30
CA SER A 14 19.51 8.42 5.05
C SER A 14 20.56 7.49 5.64
N LEU A 15 20.15 6.45 6.34
CA LEU A 15 21.02 5.34 6.70
C LEU A 15 21.24 4.46 5.46
N THR A 16 22.47 4.03 5.23
CA THR A 16 22.76 3.07 4.15
C THR A 16 22.31 1.67 4.56
N LEU A 17 22.10 0.80 3.56
CA LEU A 17 21.71 -0.60 3.80
C LEU A 17 22.76 -1.34 4.65
N GLU A 18 24.04 -1.02 4.48
CA GLU A 18 25.14 -1.56 5.28
C GLU A 18 25.06 -1.15 6.75
N GLN A 19 24.61 0.08 7.03
CA GLN A 19 24.39 0.56 8.41
C GLN A 19 23.17 -0.07 9.06
N LEU A 20 22.21 -0.53 8.26
CA LEU A 20 21.00 -1.21 8.72
C LEU A 20 21.20 -2.72 8.89
N ALA A 21 22.14 -3.33 8.18
CA ALA A 21 22.38 -4.76 8.23
C ALA A 21 22.52 -5.35 9.64
N PRO A 22 23.24 -4.72 10.59
CA PRO A 22 23.33 -5.21 11.96
C PRO A 22 21.99 -5.12 12.72
N LEU A 23 21.10 -4.22 12.29
CA LEU A 23 19.80 -4.00 12.91
C LEU A 23 18.74 -5.00 12.41
N LEU A 24 18.96 -5.56 11.21
CA LEU A 24 18.03 -6.53 10.59
C LEU A 24 18.20 -7.94 11.14
N GLY A 25 19.19 -8.16 12.04
CA GLY A 25 19.37 -9.37 12.82
C GLY A 25 19.81 -10.61 12.03
N ASP A 26 20.50 -11.51 12.70
CA ASP A 26 20.79 -12.88 12.21
C ASP A 26 19.60 -13.83 12.47
N GLY A 27 18.39 -13.39 12.14
CA GLY A 27 17.20 -14.25 12.06
C GLY A 27 16.89 -15.09 13.30
N GLY A 28 17.04 -14.55 14.56
CA GLY A 28 16.66 -15.55 15.50
C GLY A 28 16.64 -15.32 17.00
N ARG A 29 17.04 -14.23 17.61
CA ARG A 29 17.04 -14.22 19.10
C ARG A 29 16.61 -12.95 19.81
N SER A 30 16.60 -11.80 19.19
CA SER A 30 16.12 -10.58 19.84
C SER A 30 15.82 -9.51 18.79
N ASN A 31 14.61 -8.99 18.81
CA ASN A 31 14.20 -7.86 17.98
C ASN A 31 14.92 -6.56 18.41
N LEU A 32 15.60 -6.58 19.57
CA LEU A 32 16.34 -5.44 20.11
C LEU A 32 17.84 -5.58 19.82
N TRP A 33 18.37 -4.60 19.12
CA TRP A 33 19.80 -4.40 18.91
C TRP A 33 20.31 -3.20 19.70
N VAL A 34 21.54 -3.30 20.22
CA VAL A 34 22.21 -2.25 21.02
C VAL A 34 23.63 -2.07 20.54
N ASN A 35 23.99 -0.85 20.19
CA ASN A 35 25.37 -0.47 19.83
C ASN A 35 26.26 -0.40 21.08
N ARG A 36 26.71 -1.55 21.59
CA ARG A 36 27.51 -1.64 22.80
C ARG A 36 28.94 -1.09 22.62
N GLU A 37 29.44 -1.17 21.39
CA GLU A 37 30.79 -0.74 21.04
C GLU A 37 30.85 0.75 20.68
N LEU A 38 29.69 1.44 20.70
CA LEU A 38 29.56 2.85 20.32
C LEU A 38 30.15 3.15 18.93
N THR A 39 29.99 2.21 18.01
CA THR A 39 30.50 2.32 16.63
C THR A 39 29.95 3.57 15.97
N PRO A 40 30.80 4.48 15.49
CA PRO A 40 30.35 5.72 14.85
C PRO A 40 29.51 5.45 13.61
N GLY A 41 28.45 6.22 13.41
CA GLY A 41 27.55 6.11 12.25
C GLY A 41 26.44 5.08 12.41
N LEU A 42 26.50 4.18 13.41
CA LEU A 42 25.41 3.27 13.74
C LEU A 42 24.45 3.90 14.77
N PRO A 43 23.16 3.57 14.73
CA PRO A 43 22.20 3.93 15.77
C PRO A 43 22.64 3.38 17.15
N MET A 44 22.15 3.97 18.23
CA MET A 44 22.44 3.51 19.60
C MET A 44 21.59 2.30 19.98
N PHE A 45 20.31 2.32 19.60
CA PHE A 45 19.34 1.24 19.77
C PHE A 45 18.61 1.03 18.47
N GLY A 46 18.27 -0.20 18.16
CA GLY A 46 17.38 -0.59 17.06
C GLY A 46 16.41 -1.67 17.51
N TYR A 47 15.22 -1.64 16.96
CA TYR A 47 14.19 -2.67 17.16
C TYR A 47 13.54 -2.99 15.83
N THR A 48 13.50 -4.26 15.48
CA THR A 48 12.90 -4.75 14.24
C THR A 48 11.56 -5.38 14.57
N ILE A 49 10.51 -4.92 13.90
CA ILE A 49 9.20 -5.56 13.91
C ILE A 49 9.11 -6.41 12.65
N GLU A 50 8.88 -7.69 12.82
CA GLU A 50 8.75 -8.65 11.73
C GLU A 50 7.27 -8.93 11.43
N ARG A 51 6.98 -9.18 10.14
CA ARG A 51 5.71 -9.69 9.67
C ARG A 51 5.98 -10.83 8.70
N ASP A 52 5.32 -11.95 8.90
CA ASP A 52 5.46 -13.15 8.06
C ASP A 52 6.92 -13.63 7.90
N GLY A 53 7.73 -13.45 8.96
CA GLY A 53 9.14 -13.83 8.98
C GLY A 53 10.07 -12.87 8.23
N ALA A 54 9.59 -11.69 7.83
CA ALA A 54 10.36 -10.64 7.18
C ALA A 54 10.30 -9.34 7.99
N PRO A 55 11.40 -8.53 8.00
CA PRO A 55 11.40 -7.24 8.66
C PRO A 55 10.43 -6.27 7.94
N ALA A 56 9.40 -5.83 8.68
CA ALA A 56 8.39 -4.90 8.20
C ALA A 56 8.63 -3.46 8.64
N VAL A 57 9.07 -3.26 9.90
CA VAL A 57 9.34 -1.92 10.45
C VAL A 57 10.61 -1.95 11.26
N LEU A 58 11.43 -0.92 11.11
CA LEU A 58 12.63 -0.69 11.90
C LEU A 58 12.48 0.61 12.70
N ILE A 59 12.60 0.50 14.02
CA ILE A 59 12.59 1.63 14.93
C ILE A 59 14.00 1.78 15.51
N PHE A 60 14.56 2.98 15.47
CA PHE A 60 15.88 3.18 16.01
C PHE A 60 16.05 4.53 16.70
N VAL A 61 16.95 4.57 17.71
CA VAL A 61 17.42 5.77 18.36
C VAL A 61 18.81 6.09 17.81
N ARG A 62 18.92 7.20 17.09
CA ARG A 62 20.14 7.56 16.37
C ARG A 62 21.27 7.95 17.29
N SER A 63 20.98 8.78 18.30
CA SER A 63 21.94 9.22 19.28
C SER A 63 21.33 9.23 20.67
N ALA A 64 22.14 8.89 21.66
CA ALA A 64 21.78 8.97 23.07
C ALA A 64 23.03 9.43 23.86
N ALA A 65 22.83 10.12 24.96
CA ALA A 65 23.93 10.42 25.84
C ALA A 65 24.43 9.13 26.50
N GLU A 66 25.74 9.04 26.80
CA GLU A 66 26.37 7.85 27.42
C GLU A 66 25.59 7.37 28.67
N LYS A 67 25.13 8.33 29.50
CA LYS A 67 24.30 8.05 30.69
C LYS A 67 22.95 7.40 30.37
N GLN A 68 22.50 7.41 29.10
CA GLN A 68 21.28 6.78 28.63
C GLN A 68 21.51 5.37 28.06
N MET A 69 22.75 4.89 28.04
CA MET A 69 23.10 3.53 27.60
C MET A 69 22.93 2.48 28.72
N THR A 70 22.09 2.77 29.69
CA THR A 70 21.81 1.88 30.81
C THR A 70 20.76 0.84 30.46
N LEU A 71 20.74 -0.26 31.22
CA LEU A 71 19.73 -1.30 31.09
C LEU A 71 18.28 -0.76 31.26
N TYR A 72 18.11 0.29 32.07
CA TYR A 72 16.83 0.96 32.23
C TYR A 72 16.30 1.54 30.91
N TYR A 73 17.12 2.31 30.19
CA TYR A 73 16.71 2.91 28.91
C TYR A 73 16.54 1.87 27.82
N GLN A 74 17.35 0.81 27.81
CA GLN A 74 17.17 -0.32 26.89
C GLN A 74 15.82 -1.01 27.11
N ASN A 75 15.46 -1.27 28.37
CA ASN A 75 14.17 -1.87 28.70
C ASN A 75 13.01 -0.92 28.38
N LEU A 76 13.15 0.37 28.66
CA LEU A 76 12.13 1.37 28.30
C LEU A 76 11.92 1.41 26.78
N PHE A 77 13.00 1.45 26.00
CA PHE A 77 12.93 1.41 24.53
C PHE A 77 12.25 0.12 24.05
N ARG A 78 12.61 -1.03 24.58
CA ARG A 78 11.97 -2.31 24.25
C ARG A 78 10.49 -2.33 24.57
N ILE A 79 10.06 -1.78 25.70
CA ILE A 79 8.64 -1.69 26.07
C ILE A 79 7.90 -0.78 25.10
N LEU A 80 8.45 0.39 24.76
CA LEU A 80 7.85 1.30 23.81
C LEU A 80 7.71 0.65 22.40
N CYS A 81 8.75 -0.03 21.94
CA CYS A 81 8.73 -0.75 20.68
C CYS A 81 7.69 -1.89 20.70
N GLY A 82 7.55 -2.63 21.79
CA GLY A 82 6.52 -3.66 21.94
C GLY A 82 5.09 -3.09 21.91
N LEU A 83 4.88 -1.88 22.45
CA LEU A 83 3.59 -1.20 22.32
C LEU A 83 3.30 -0.81 20.86
N VAL A 84 4.31 -0.30 20.14
CA VAL A 84 4.19 0.02 18.71
C VAL A 84 3.94 -1.24 17.90
N GLU A 85 4.67 -2.32 18.16
CA GLU A 85 4.48 -3.63 17.51
C GLU A 85 3.05 -4.15 17.71
N SER A 86 2.53 -4.09 18.93
CA SER A 86 1.16 -4.50 19.24
C SER A 86 0.11 -3.61 18.53
N ALA A 87 0.37 -2.31 18.41
CA ALA A 87 -0.54 -1.39 17.70
C ALA A 87 -0.52 -1.63 16.19
N LEU A 88 0.67 -1.83 15.62
CA LEU A 88 0.85 -2.15 14.20
C LEU A 88 0.25 -3.53 13.85
N GLY A 89 0.43 -4.55 14.71
CA GLY A 89 -0.18 -5.85 14.51
C GLY A 89 -1.69 -5.72 14.34
N ARG A 90 -2.37 -5.03 15.26
CA ARG A 90 -3.82 -4.77 15.17
C ARG A 90 -4.21 -3.97 13.92
N ALA A 91 -3.40 -2.99 13.52
CA ALA A 91 -3.66 -2.22 12.31
C ALA A 91 -3.55 -3.09 11.05
N PHE A 92 -2.54 -3.94 10.98
CA PHE A 92 -2.36 -4.90 9.89
C PHE A 92 -3.48 -5.93 9.82
N ASP A 93 -3.91 -6.47 10.97
CA ASP A 93 -5.03 -7.41 11.03
C ASP A 93 -6.33 -6.74 10.57
N TYR A 94 -6.57 -5.51 11.00
CA TYR A 94 -7.72 -4.74 10.55
C TYR A 94 -7.67 -4.45 9.04
N GLU A 95 -6.50 -4.09 8.53
CA GLU A 95 -6.32 -3.83 7.09
C GLU A 95 -6.52 -5.10 6.26
N ALA A 96 -6.01 -6.26 6.73
CA ALA A 96 -6.22 -7.54 6.06
C ALA A 96 -7.71 -7.89 5.98
N VAL A 97 -8.46 -7.77 7.09
CA VAL A 97 -9.92 -7.99 7.11
C VAL A 97 -10.66 -6.98 6.24
N ALA A 98 -10.20 -5.72 6.21
CA ALA A 98 -10.80 -4.70 5.36
C ALA A 98 -10.54 -4.97 3.87
N GLN A 99 -9.36 -5.46 3.52
CA GLN A 99 -9.03 -5.86 2.13
C GLN A 99 -9.86 -7.06 1.67
N ASP A 100 -10.02 -8.10 2.49
CA ASP A 100 -10.88 -9.26 2.16
C ASP A 100 -12.33 -8.84 1.89
N LYS A 101 -12.83 -7.84 2.61
CA LYS A 101 -14.18 -7.30 2.35
C LYS A 101 -14.26 -6.45 1.08
N ARG A 102 -13.19 -5.76 0.71
CA ARG A 102 -13.14 -4.84 -0.44
C ARG A 102 -12.77 -5.52 -1.74
N CYS A 103 -11.98 -6.59 -1.70
CA CYS A 103 -11.46 -7.28 -2.87
C CYS A 103 -12.22 -8.58 -3.15
N VAL A 104 -12.12 -9.06 -4.37
CA VAL A 104 -12.51 -10.42 -4.76
C VAL A 104 -11.54 -11.38 -4.09
N ASP A 105 -12.05 -12.44 -3.50
CA ASP A 105 -11.32 -13.36 -2.65
C ASP A 105 -10.00 -13.85 -3.29
N GLY A 106 -8.90 -13.67 -2.54
CA GLY A 106 -7.56 -14.05 -2.98
C GLY A 106 -6.94 -13.17 -4.07
N THR A 107 -7.51 -11.99 -4.35
CA THR A 107 -7.04 -11.09 -5.41
C THR A 107 -6.88 -9.65 -4.95
N CYS A 108 -6.23 -8.81 -5.76
CA CYS A 108 -6.16 -7.37 -5.57
C CYS A 108 -7.29 -6.60 -6.31
N VAL A 109 -8.22 -7.31 -6.94
CA VAL A 109 -9.33 -6.72 -7.70
C VAL A 109 -10.46 -6.34 -6.76
N LEU A 110 -10.85 -5.08 -6.79
CA LEU A 110 -11.90 -4.53 -5.94
C LEU A 110 -13.28 -5.08 -6.33
N LYS A 111 -14.10 -5.35 -5.34
CA LYS A 111 -15.54 -5.58 -5.53
C LYS A 111 -16.21 -4.28 -5.98
N GLN A 112 -17.34 -4.37 -6.63
CA GLN A 112 -18.05 -3.27 -7.27
C GLN A 112 -18.20 -2.03 -6.39
N ALA A 113 -18.70 -2.17 -5.17
CA ALA A 113 -18.89 -1.04 -4.26
C ALA A 113 -17.57 -0.33 -3.90
N ALA A 114 -16.49 -1.10 -3.62
CA ALA A 114 -15.18 -0.56 -3.32
C ALA A 114 -14.55 0.13 -4.53
N PHE A 115 -14.71 -0.45 -5.73
CA PHE A 115 -14.26 0.15 -6.97
C PHE A 115 -14.99 1.46 -7.28
N GLY A 116 -16.30 1.51 -7.06
CA GLY A 116 -17.09 2.74 -7.21
C GLY A 116 -16.58 3.88 -6.33
N GLN A 117 -16.21 3.60 -5.08
CA GLN A 117 -15.61 4.59 -4.19
C GLN A 117 -14.28 5.14 -4.72
N GLU A 118 -13.40 4.26 -5.21
CA GLU A 118 -12.10 4.66 -5.79
C GLU A 118 -12.28 5.49 -7.08
N LEU A 119 -13.24 5.10 -7.93
CA LEU A 119 -13.55 5.81 -9.16
C LEU A 119 -14.16 7.19 -8.87
N ALA A 120 -15.10 7.29 -7.91
CA ALA A 120 -15.68 8.57 -7.48
C ALA A 120 -14.63 9.52 -6.89
N ALA A 121 -13.70 8.99 -6.10
CA ALA A 121 -12.58 9.77 -5.56
C ALA A 121 -11.66 10.28 -6.67
N ALA A 122 -11.33 9.45 -7.66
CA ALA A 122 -10.53 9.84 -8.81
C ALA A 122 -11.22 10.92 -9.65
N GLN A 123 -12.54 10.80 -9.88
CA GLN A 123 -13.34 11.80 -10.58
C GLN A 123 -13.33 13.14 -9.85
N THR A 124 -13.54 13.14 -8.53
CA THR A 124 -13.50 14.35 -7.70
C THR A 124 -12.13 15.08 -7.80
N LEU A 125 -11.04 14.32 -7.79
CA LEU A 125 -9.70 14.89 -7.96
C LEU A 125 -9.49 15.47 -9.36
N ALA A 126 -10.01 14.82 -10.39
CA ALA A 126 -9.93 15.30 -11.77
C ALA A 126 -10.76 16.58 -11.97
N ASP A 127 -11.97 16.64 -11.44
CA ASP A 127 -12.85 17.81 -11.48
C ASP A 127 -12.22 19.01 -10.77
N SER A 128 -11.50 18.75 -9.68
CA SER A 128 -10.74 19.77 -8.93
C SER A 128 -9.41 20.16 -9.60
N LYS A 129 -9.06 19.56 -10.73
CA LYS A 129 -7.76 19.73 -11.43
C LYS A 129 -6.54 19.36 -10.58
N MET A 130 -6.73 18.58 -9.51
CA MET A 130 -5.65 18.10 -8.64
C MET A 130 -5.12 16.71 -9.04
N GLY A 131 -5.73 16.07 -10.03
CA GLY A 131 -5.33 14.77 -10.53
C GLY A 131 -5.83 14.52 -11.95
N SER A 132 -5.39 13.41 -12.52
CA SER A 132 -5.88 12.87 -13.79
C SER A 132 -5.98 11.37 -13.67
N PHE A 133 -6.86 10.74 -14.41
CA PHE A 133 -6.94 9.30 -14.51
C PHE A 133 -7.42 8.88 -15.91
N LEU A 134 -7.18 7.62 -16.23
CA LEU A 134 -7.82 6.93 -17.35
C LEU A 134 -8.58 5.74 -16.79
N LEU A 135 -9.83 5.59 -17.22
CA LEU A 135 -10.60 4.39 -16.99
C LEU A 135 -10.52 3.52 -18.24
N LEU A 136 -10.13 2.27 -18.06
CA LEU A 136 -10.03 1.28 -19.13
C LEU A 136 -10.96 0.12 -18.82
N ARG A 137 -11.72 -0.32 -19.81
CA ARG A 137 -12.48 -1.57 -19.75
C ARG A 137 -11.61 -2.69 -20.32
N VAL A 138 -11.51 -3.80 -19.62
CA VAL A 138 -10.85 -5.01 -20.13
C VAL A 138 -11.81 -5.68 -21.12
N VAL A 139 -11.30 -5.90 -22.33
CA VAL A 139 -12.06 -6.61 -23.36
C VAL A 139 -11.90 -8.11 -23.12
N PRO A 140 -13.00 -8.86 -22.90
CA PRO A 140 -12.92 -10.30 -22.70
C PRO A 140 -12.32 -10.95 -23.95
N GLY A 141 -11.23 -11.69 -23.75
CA GLY A 141 -10.63 -12.53 -24.79
C GLY A 141 -11.18 -13.96 -24.73
N MET A 142 -10.34 -14.93 -25.12
CA MET A 142 -10.67 -16.36 -24.97
C MET A 142 -10.46 -16.85 -23.53
N GLU A 143 -9.80 -16.05 -22.68
CA GLU A 143 -9.47 -16.41 -21.30
C GLU A 143 -10.65 -16.03 -20.37
N PRO A 144 -11.02 -16.90 -19.41
CA PRO A 144 -12.08 -16.59 -18.45
C PRO A 144 -11.66 -15.44 -17.54
N VAL A 145 -12.62 -14.59 -17.13
CA VAL A 145 -12.40 -13.41 -16.29
C VAL A 145 -11.62 -13.74 -15.01
N GLY A 146 -11.81 -14.93 -14.43
CA GLY A 146 -11.10 -15.38 -13.24
C GLY A 146 -9.59 -15.49 -13.42
N GLU A 147 -9.08 -15.91 -14.58
CA GLU A 147 -7.66 -15.97 -14.89
C GLU A 147 -7.08 -14.56 -15.10
N LEU A 148 -7.84 -13.67 -15.73
CA LEU A 148 -7.47 -12.27 -15.90
C LEU A 148 -7.36 -11.54 -14.55
N VAL A 149 -8.28 -11.80 -13.64
CA VAL A 149 -8.30 -11.25 -12.28
C VAL A 149 -7.01 -11.61 -11.53
N GLY A 150 -6.54 -12.86 -11.64
CA GLY A 150 -5.28 -13.30 -11.03
C GLY A 150 -4.03 -12.65 -11.66
N ALA A 151 -4.06 -12.37 -12.96
CA ALA A 151 -2.92 -11.80 -13.68
C ALA A 151 -2.78 -10.27 -13.50
N ILE A 152 -3.87 -9.57 -13.19
CA ILE A 152 -3.93 -8.11 -13.16
C ILE A 152 -3.01 -7.50 -12.11
N GLY A 153 -2.88 -8.11 -10.92
CA GLY A 153 -2.02 -7.61 -9.87
C GLY A 153 -0.57 -7.38 -10.29
N SER A 154 -0.08 -8.19 -11.24
CA SER A 154 1.26 -8.04 -11.81
C SER A 154 1.35 -7.07 -13.01
N ALA A 155 0.21 -6.62 -13.52
CA ALA A 155 0.12 -5.81 -14.74
C ALA A 155 -0.11 -4.32 -14.46
N ILE A 156 -0.67 -3.97 -13.31
CA ILE A 156 -0.94 -2.60 -12.89
C ILE A 156 0.06 -2.15 -11.82
N ARG A 157 0.15 -0.84 -11.61
CA ARG A 157 0.98 -0.26 -10.54
C ARG A 157 0.22 -0.31 -9.21
N GLU A 158 0.92 -0.22 -8.11
CA GLU A 158 0.35 -0.13 -6.76
C GLU A 158 -0.60 1.08 -6.60
N SER A 159 -0.34 2.16 -7.34
CA SER A 159 -1.20 3.35 -7.38
C SER A 159 -2.48 3.18 -8.19
N ASP A 160 -2.54 2.19 -9.08
CA ASP A 160 -3.68 1.91 -9.95
C ASP A 160 -4.67 0.99 -9.22
N ALA A 161 -5.91 0.92 -9.69
CA ALA A 161 -6.91 0.01 -9.13
C ALA A 161 -7.56 -0.81 -10.24
N ALA A 162 -7.92 -2.04 -9.92
CA ALA A 162 -8.76 -2.88 -10.76
C ALA A 162 -10.07 -3.18 -10.04
N GLY A 163 -11.18 -3.22 -10.73
CA GLY A 163 -12.48 -3.52 -10.14
C GLY A 163 -13.36 -4.36 -11.04
N LEU A 164 -14.09 -5.27 -10.43
CA LEU A 164 -15.07 -6.13 -11.08
C LEU A 164 -16.47 -5.55 -10.87
N VAL A 165 -17.18 -5.27 -11.95
CA VAL A 165 -18.54 -4.73 -11.95
C VAL A 165 -19.49 -5.79 -12.54
N ASP A 166 -20.67 -5.93 -11.94
CA ASP A 166 -21.70 -6.92 -12.30
C ASP A 166 -21.19 -8.38 -12.31
N GLY A 167 -20.04 -8.62 -11.66
CA GLY A 167 -19.46 -9.95 -11.55
C GLY A 167 -18.65 -10.44 -12.75
N ASP A 168 -18.68 -9.74 -13.89
CA ASP A 168 -18.08 -10.19 -15.15
C ASP A 168 -17.31 -9.09 -15.92
N VAL A 169 -17.55 -7.82 -15.65
CA VAL A 169 -16.89 -6.72 -16.33
C VAL A 169 -15.75 -6.14 -15.50
N LEU A 170 -14.54 -6.26 -16.03
CA LEU A 170 -13.32 -5.82 -15.36
C LEU A 170 -12.90 -4.45 -15.87
N TYR A 171 -12.68 -3.52 -14.94
CA TYR A 171 -12.21 -2.18 -15.20
C TYR A 171 -10.86 -1.93 -14.54
N LEU A 172 -10.03 -1.11 -15.18
CA LEU A 172 -8.75 -0.64 -14.67
C LEU A 172 -8.77 0.88 -14.53
N LEU A 173 -8.56 1.37 -13.32
CA LEU A 173 -8.42 2.78 -13.00
C LEU A 173 -6.93 3.14 -12.95
N MET A 174 -6.44 3.75 -14.00
CA MET A 174 -5.04 4.17 -14.14
C MET A 174 -4.90 5.59 -13.59
N ARG A 175 -4.37 5.73 -12.37
CA ARG A 175 -4.20 7.03 -11.72
C ARG A 175 -3.01 7.79 -12.28
N GLN A 176 -3.11 9.12 -12.27
CA GLN A 176 -2.09 10.05 -12.81
C GLN A 176 -1.74 9.78 -14.29
N ALA A 177 -2.64 9.13 -15.01
CA ALA A 177 -2.50 8.87 -16.43
C ALA A 177 -3.34 9.85 -17.26
N LYS A 178 -2.87 10.14 -18.47
CA LYS A 178 -3.55 11.01 -19.44
C LYS A 178 -3.79 10.23 -20.73
N THR A 179 -4.66 10.74 -21.58
CA THR A 179 -4.97 10.10 -22.87
C THR A 179 -3.72 9.88 -23.76
N CYS A 180 -2.70 10.73 -23.65
CA CYS A 180 -1.44 10.54 -24.36
C CYS A 180 -0.64 9.31 -23.88
N ASP A 181 -0.89 8.81 -22.68
CA ASP A 181 -0.20 7.64 -22.11
C ASP A 181 -0.84 6.32 -22.55
N LEU A 182 -2.03 6.37 -23.14
CA LEU A 182 -2.83 5.21 -23.55
C LEU A 182 -2.06 4.20 -24.44
N PRO A 183 -1.27 4.62 -25.46
CA PRO A 183 -0.51 3.67 -26.28
C PRO A 183 0.49 2.85 -25.45
N ILE A 184 1.23 3.50 -24.54
CA ILE A 184 2.23 2.86 -23.67
C ILE A 184 1.55 1.89 -22.70
N ILE A 185 0.41 2.30 -22.14
CA ILE A 185 -0.37 1.46 -21.23
C ILE A 185 -0.90 0.22 -21.96
N ARG A 186 -1.45 0.41 -23.17
CA ARG A 186 -1.92 -0.70 -24.01
C ARG A 186 -0.80 -1.69 -24.34
N GLU A 187 0.36 -1.22 -24.75
CA GLU A 187 1.51 -2.08 -25.03
C GLU A 187 1.91 -2.90 -23.81
N ARG A 188 2.01 -2.28 -22.63
CA ARG A 188 2.32 -2.95 -21.37
C ARG A 188 1.29 -4.03 -21.00
N LEU A 189 -0.01 -3.73 -21.15
CA LEU A 189 -1.08 -4.66 -20.84
C LEU A 189 -1.17 -5.78 -21.88
N SER A 190 -0.96 -5.48 -23.16
CA SER A 190 -0.92 -6.46 -24.24
C SER A 190 0.20 -7.49 -24.08
N ALA A 191 1.35 -7.07 -23.52
CA ALA A 191 2.45 -7.99 -23.17
C ALA A 191 2.02 -9.04 -22.11
N LYS A 192 0.96 -8.75 -21.35
CA LYS A 192 0.32 -9.65 -20.38
C LYS A 192 -0.97 -10.28 -20.92
N LYS A 193 -1.22 -10.18 -22.23
CA LYS A 193 -2.42 -10.64 -22.92
C LYS A 193 -3.74 -9.98 -22.46
N ILE A 194 -3.66 -8.81 -21.89
CA ILE A 194 -4.82 -8.02 -21.43
C ILE A 194 -5.14 -6.97 -22.50
N ALA A 195 -6.23 -7.16 -23.20
CA ALA A 195 -6.77 -6.18 -24.16
C ALA A 195 -7.64 -5.17 -23.42
N VAL A 196 -7.50 -3.87 -23.74
CA VAL A 196 -8.25 -2.81 -23.06
C VAL A 196 -8.77 -1.76 -24.03
N GLU A 197 -9.91 -1.18 -23.68
CA GLU A 197 -10.53 -0.05 -24.34
C GLU A 197 -10.71 1.11 -23.36
N PRO A 198 -10.48 2.37 -23.79
CA PRO A 198 -10.75 3.52 -22.94
C PRO A 198 -12.27 3.69 -22.77
N VAL A 199 -12.67 4.11 -21.58
CA VAL A 199 -14.05 4.48 -21.25
C VAL A 199 -14.18 6.00 -21.34
N ASP A 200 -15.16 6.49 -22.07
CA ASP A 200 -15.40 7.92 -22.27
C ASP A 200 -16.04 8.57 -21.03
N GLY A 201 -15.95 9.91 -20.93
CA GLY A 201 -16.42 10.63 -19.74
C GLY A 201 -17.93 10.45 -19.46
N GLU A 202 -18.77 10.35 -20.49
CA GLU A 202 -20.20 10.11 -20.32
C GLU A 202 -20.48 8.71 -19.77
N ASP A 203 -19.73 7.71 -20.25
CA ASP A 203 -19.82 6.34 -19.78
C ASP A 203 -19.28 6.17 -18.34
N ILE A 204 -18.29 6.97 -17.93
CA ILE A 204 -17.81 7.00 -16.55
C ILE A 204 -18.92 7.47 -15.59
N VAL A 205 -19.66 8.52 -15.96
CA VAL A 205 -20.77 9.02 -15.15
C VAL A 205 -21.89 7.99 -15.07
N ALA A 206 -22.23 7.35 -16.19
CA ALA A 206 -23.22 6.29 -16.22
C ALA A 206 -22.79 5.09 -15.35
N LEU A 207 -21.54 4.69 -15.41
CA LEU A 207 -20.96 3.62 -14.59
C LEU A 207 -21.05 3.94 -13.11
N LEU A 208 -20.69 5.16 -12.69
CA LEU A 208 -20.80 5.60 -11.30
C LEU A 208 -22.25 5.56 -10.79
N GLN A 209 -23.19 6.01 -11.59
CA GLN A 209 -24.61 5.93 -11.26
C GLN A 209 -25.08 4.47 -11.12
N HIS A 210 -24.68 3.61 -12.04
CA HIS A 210 -25.00 2.19 -12.00
C HIS A 210 -24.47 1.50 -10.74
N ILE A 211 -23.19 1.72 -10.39
CA ILE A 211 -22.55 1.16 -9.19
C ILE A 211 -23.26 1.66 -7.92
N SER A 212 -23.62 2.94 -7.88
CA SER A 212 -24.31 3.52 -6.71
C SER A 212 -25.69 2.91 -6.50
N TYR A 213 -26.43 2.65 -7.58
CA TYR A 213 -27.77 2.07 -7.52
C TYR A 213 -27.76 0.62 -7.06
N THR A 214 -26.79 -0.17 -7.50
CA THR A 214 -26.67 -1.59 -7.15
C THR A 214 -26.06 -1.83 -5.76
N GLY A 215 -25.25 -0.88 -5.26
CA GLY A 215 -24.62 -0.96 -3.94
C GLY A 215 -25.59 -0.85 -2.75
N ASP A 216 -26.72 -0.19 -2.93
CA ASP A 216 -27.75 -0.01 -1.88
C ASP A 216 -28.64 -1.26 -1.68
N GLY A 217 -28.55 -2.25 -2.58
CA GLY A 217 -29.39 -3.46 -2.54
C GLY A 217 -28.85 -4.62 -1.69
N GLU A 218 -27.56 -4.66 -1.36
CA GLU A 218 -26.95 -5.78 -0.62
C GLU A 218 -26.94 -5.61 0.91
N GLY A 219 -27.41 -4.49 1.44
CA GLY A 219 -27.45 -4.18 2.88
C GLY A 219 -28.70 -4.64 3.65
N GLY A 220 -29.63 -5.37 3.04
CA GLY A 220 -30.97 -5.62 3.56
C GLY A 220 -31.40 -7.07 3.79
N ALA A 221 -30.48 -7.99 4.06
CA ALA A 221 -30.88 -9.36 4.45
C ALA A 221 -29.85 -9.98 5.41
N ALA A 222 -30.00 -9.70 6.68
CA ALA A 222 -29.49 -10.52 7.77
C ALA A 222 -30.35 -10.32 9.03
#